data_7e1521076be001500a61f5ffbd201279
#
_entry.id   7e1521076be001500a61f5ffbd201279
#
_cell.length_a   1.000
_cell.length_b   1.000
_cell.length_c   1.000
_cell.angle_alpha   90.00
_cell.angle_beta   90.00
_cell.angle_gamma   90.00
#
_symmetry.space_group_name_H-M   'P 1'
#
loop_
_entity.id
_entity.type
_entity.pdbx_description
1 polymer ?
#
loop_
_entity_poly.entity_id
_entity_poly.type
_entity_poly.pdbx_seq_one_letter_code
_entity_poly.pdbx_strand_id
1 'polypeptide(L)'
;EIVITVNGTNDDIVAVNDTDAVNEDATISRSTSDTQELDHDDTDADGDDVPGSFTITAIRTGSESGSGTSGTIGQALTGTYGTLTVNADGSYTYVADQNAADSIVTGQTATDTFTYTVRDHNSGSTDTAELVFTVTGINDENPVAVDDTDTVPKGETITRAADTTFALNADDTDADGESLTISAIRVGQTEGGGDSGTLGSGLVGTYGTLTLNADGSYSYVADQAAADRLKRGESAIEYFNYTVTDGTNEDIGVIAITVTGKSDPPVPEDDTLAIDAGATGTKDAAKGVLKNDTDPDGDTLSVDLSL
;
A
#
# COMPACT_ATOMS: atom_id res chain seq x y z
N GLU A 1 41.57 19.64 -74.07
CA GLU A 1 40.85 18.86 -73.05
C GLU A 1 40.67 19.79 -71.86
N ILE A 2 39.43 19.94 -71.36
CA ILE A 2 39.12 20.68 -70.14
C ILE A 2 38.79 19.60 -69.11
N VAL A 3 39.57 19.52 -68.06
CA VAL A 3 39.30 18.67 -66.91
C VAL A 3 38.63 19.54 -65.86
N ILE A 4 37.41 19.21 -65.50
CA ILE A 4 36.69 19.81 -64.38
C ILE A 4 36.77 18.87 -63.26
N THR A 5 37.40 19.28 -62.14
CA THR A 5 37.39 18.53 -60.87
C THR A 5 36.28 19.09 -60.02
N VAL A 6 35.31 18.25 -59.64
CA VAL A 6 34.28 18.58 -58.65
C VAL A 6 34.73 17.96 -57.36
N ASN A 7 34.97 18.77 -56.35
CA ASN A 7 35.22 18.29 -54.97
C ASN A 7 33.89 18.31 -54.23
N GLY A 8 33.56 17.22 -53.60
CA GLY A 8 32.48 17.15 -52.59
C GLY A 8 32.84 17.98 -51.36
N THR A 9 31.88 18.50 -50.69
CA THR A 9 31.99 19.02 -49.32
C THR A 9 31.34 18.03 -48.38
N ASN A 10 31.89 17.89 -47.20
CA ASN A 10 31.32 17.02 -46.15
C ASN A 10 29.93 17.53 -45.79
N ASP A 11 28.95 16.64 -45.69
CA ASP A 11 27.60 16.93 -45.22
C ASP A 11 27.54 16.85 -43.68
N ASP A 12 26.44 17.28 -43.11
CA ASP A 12 26.23 17.26 -41.65
C ASP A 12 25.60 15.91 -41.23
N ILE A 13 26.02 15.39 -40.08
CA ILE A 13 25.39 14.23 -39.44
C ILE A 13 23.94 14.52 -39.13
N VAL A 14 23.09 13.48 -39.18
CA VAL A 14 21.68 13.50 -38.79
C VAL A 14 21.48 12.43 -37.71
N ALA A 15 21.26 12.87 -36.45
CA ALA A 15 20.96 12.01 -35.34
C ALA A 15 19.47 11.61 -35.30
N VAL A 16 19.21 10.38 -34.89
CA VAL A 16 17.86 9.78 -34.77
C VAL A 16 17.57 9.46 -33.33
N ASN A 17 16.34 9.73 -32.91
CA ASN A 17 15.93 9.45 -31.50
C ASN A 17 15.87 7.95 -31.22
N ASP A 18 16.42 7.55 -30.08
CA ASP A 18 16.41 6.18 -29.58
C ASP A 18 15.38 5.93 -28.50
N THR A 19 14.97 4.66 -28.39
CA THR A 19 14.07 4.23 -27.33
C THR A 19 14.50 2.87 -26.78
N ASP A 20 14.34 2.70 -25.46
CA ASP A 20 14.52 1.41 -24.82
C ASP A 20 13.50 1.21 -23.69
N ALA A 21 13.39 0.00 -23.16
CA ALA A 21 12.42 -0.33 -22.12
C ALA A 21 13.07 -1.23 -21.04
N VAL A 22 12.69 -0.97 -19.79
CA VAL A 22 13.22 -1.67 -18.62
C VAL A 22 12.15 -1.71 -17.53
N ASN A 23 12.14 -2.75 -16.71
CA ASN A 23 11.36 -2.73 -15.47
C ASN A 23 12.08 -1.86 -14.42
N GLU A 24 11.36 -1.31 -13.47
CA GLU A 24 11.99 -0.73 -12.30
C GLU A 24 12.91 -1.75 -11.63
N ASP A 25 13.87 -1.29 -10.86
CA ASP A 25 14.97 -2.07 -10.24
C ASP A 25 15.87 -2.84 -11.22
N ALA A 26 15.53 -2.86 -12.48
CA ALA A 26 16.33 -3.60 -13.46
C ALA A 26 17.40 -2.72 -14.13
N THR A 27 18.39 -3.41 -14.67
CA THR A 27 19.48 -2.80 -15.46
C THR A 27 19.38 -3.25 -16.91
N ILE A 28 19.48 -2.28 -17.81
CA ILE A 28 19.66 -2.55 -19.24
C ILE A 28 21.01 -2.02 -19.70
N SER A 29 21.71 -2.79 -20.55
CA SER A 29 22.99 -2.38 -21.14
C SER A 29 22.97 -2.64 -22.62
N ARG A 30 23.48 -1.69 -23.40
CA ARG A 30 23.67 -1.79 -24.85
C ARG A 30 25.14 -1.62 -25.19
N SER A 31 25.63 -2.52 -26.02
CA SER A 31 26.99 -2.48 -26.55
C SER A 31 26.99 -2.00 -27.99
N THR A 32 28.14 -1.66 -28.51
CA THR A 32 28.35 -1.23 -29.92
C THR A 32 27.95 -2.28 -30.97
N SER A 33 27.51 -3.47 -30.56
CA SER A 33 26.97 -4.49 -31.45
C SER A 33 25.44 -4.60 -31.41
N ASP A 34 24.79 -3.82 -30.56
CA ASP A 34 23.33 -3.81 -30.40
C ASP A 34 22.70 -2.80 -31.39
N THR A 35 21.51 -3.13 -31.90
CA THR A 35 20.75 -2.24 -32.77
C THR A 35 20.06 -1.08 -32.03
N GLN A 36 20.19 -1.01 -30.73
CA GLN A 36 19.72 0.06 -29.84
C GLN A 36 20.89 0.87 -29.25
N GLU A 37 22.10 0.72 -29.77
CA GLU A 37 23.19 1.65 -29.46
C GLU A 37 22.89 3.02 -30.07
N LEU A 38 23.37 4.13 -29.45
CA LEU A 38 22.94 5.50 -29.77
C LEU A 38 23.28 6.02 -31.17
N ASP A 39 24.27 5.43 -31.83
CA ASP A 39 24.66 5.88 -33.19
C ASP A 39 24.38 4.84 -34.29
N HIS A 40 23.56 3.81 -33.94
CA HIS A 40 23.30 2.68 -34.86
C HIS A 40 22.51 3.10 -36.12
N ASP A 41 21.55 3.99 -36.00
CA ASP A 41 20.68 4.47 -37.06
C ASP A 41 20.92 5.94 -37.43
N ASP A 42 21.92 6.57 -36.81
CA ASP A 42 22.42 7.88 -37.19
C ASP A 42 23.05 7.80 -38.61
N THR A 43 22.92 8.86 -39.37
CA THR A 43 23.33 8.85 -40.77
C THR A 43 24.16 10.09 -41.15
N ASP A 44 25.08 9.87 -42.08
CA ASP A 44 25.77 10.93 -42.83
C ASP A 44 25.59 10.70 -44.32
N ALA A 45 25.30 11.79 -45.07
CA ALA A 45 24.96 11.69 -46.50
C ALA A 45 26.19 11.38 -47.37
N ASP A 46 27.40 11.71 -46.94
CA ASP A 46 28.62 11.45 -47.71
C ASP A 46 28.99 9.96 -47.71
N GLY A 47 28.55 9.21 -46.73
CA GLY A 47 28.79 7.77 -46.58
C GLY A 47 30.25 7.40 -46.29
N ASP A 48 31.08 8.35 -45.90
CA ASP A 48 32.44 8.13 -45.42
C ASP A 48 32.45 7.86 -43.88
N ASP A 49 31.36 8.21 -43.18
CA ASP A 49 31.01 7.73 -41.86
C ASP A 49 29.86 6.73 -41.93
N VAL A 50 29.96 5.65 -41.19
CA VAL A 50 28.97 4.58 -41.14
C VAL A 50 28.42 4.48 -39.73
N PRO A 51 27.19 3.98 -39.53
CA PRO A 51 26.67 3.70 -38.20
C PRO A 51 27.67 2.93 -37.32
N GLY A 52 27.87 3.35 -36.08
CA GLY A 52 28.90 2.83 -35.18
C GLY A 52 30.27 3.48 -35.30
N SER A 53 30.45 4.51 -36.14
CA SER A 53 31.70 5.27 -36.27
C SER A 53 31.65 6.69 -35.70
N PHE A 54 30.46 7.16 -35.36
CA PHE A 54 30.27 8.45 -34.73
C PHE A 54 30.73 8.49 -33.27
N THR A 55 30.78 9.67 -32.69
CA THR A 55 31.25 9.80 -31.28
C THR A 55 30.23 10.57 -30.47
N ILE A 56 29.74 9.98 -29.38
CA ILE A 56 28.91 10.68 -28.41
C ILE A 56 29.79 11.63 -27.57
N THR A 57 29.46 12.92 -27.62
CA THR A 57 30.31 13.97 -27.03
C THR A 57 29.69 14.68 -25.83
N ALA A 58 28.36 14.63 -25.69
CA ALA A 58 27.64 15.23 -24.57
C ALA A 58 26.38 14.45 -24.25
N ILE A 59 25.93 14.57 -22.99
CA ILE A 59 24.70 14.00 -22.46
C ILE A 59 24.08 14.97 -21.46
N ARG A 60 22.75 15.06 -21.41
CA ARG A 60 22.00 15.77 -20.38
C ARG A 60 20.65 15.13 -20.13
N THR A 61 20.04 15.39 -18.97
CA THR A 61 18.65 15.01 -18.72
C THR A 61 17.66 15.86 -19.52
N GLY A 62 16.47 15.31 -19.77
CA GLY A 62 15.35 16.02 -20.42
C GLY A 62 15.39 16.01 -21.94
N SER A 63 14.32 16.51 -22.55
CA SER A 63 14.09 16.53 -23.98
C SER A 63 15.01 17.50 -24.72
N GLU A 64 15.19 17.28 -26.01
CA GLU A 64 16.05 18.08 -26.88
C GLU A 64 15.68 19.56 -26.88
N SER A 65 14.40 19.89 -26.94
CA SER A 65 13.89 21.26 -26.89
C SER A 65 13.92 21.90 -25.51
N GLY A 66 14.22 21.11 -24.44
CA GLY A 66 14.21 21.55 -23.07
C GLY A 66 15.58 21.95 -22.51
N SER A 67 15.61 22.17 -21.22
CA SER A 67 16.84 22.32 -20.44
C SER A 67 16.96 21.16 -19.46
N GLY A 68 18.18 20.78 -19.06
CA GLY A 68 18.40 19.71 -18.11
C GLY A 68 19.78 19.78 -17.49
N THR A 69 20.07 18.85 -16.60
CA THR A 69 21.37 18.70 -15.95
C THR A 69 22.35 18.06 -16.93
N SER A 70 23.46 18.73 -17.23
CA SER A 70 24.52 18.16 -18.06
C SER A 70 25.29 17.07 -17.32
N GLY A 71 25.55 15.95 -17.99
CA GLY A 71 26.40 14.87 -17.56
C GLY A 71 27.79 14.91 -18.18
N THR A 72 28.61 13.95 -17.79
CA THR A 72 29.93 13.70 -18.36
C THR A 72 29.94 12.31 -18.98
N ILE A 73 30.41 12.18 -20.21
CA ILE A 73 30.54 10.88 -20.90
C ILE A 73 31.37 9.92 -20.06
N GLY A 74 30.90 8.68 -19.93
CA GLY A 74 31.48 7.63 -19.08
C GLY A 74 31.24 7.78 -17.58
N GLN A 75 30.40 8.74 -17.16
CA GLN A 75 30.00 8.93 -15.77
C GLN A 75 28.49 8.83 -15.64
N ALA A 76 28.04 8.40 -14.45
CA ALA A 76 26.63 8.28 -14.12
C ALA A 76 25.92 9.64 -14.13
N LEU A 77 24.77 9.72 -14.79
CA LEU A 77 23.86 10.87 -14.84
C LEU A 77 22.49 10.43 -14.30
N THR A 78 22.07 10.99 -13.17
CA THR A 78 20.79 10.68 -12.57
C THR A 78 19.65 11.38 -13.31
N GLY A 79 18.69 10.59 -13.78
CA GLY A 79 17.42 11.01 -14.36
C GLY A 79 16.31 11.09 -13.33
N THR A 80 15.07 10.94 -13.79
CA THR A 80 13.89 10.93 -12.91
C THR A 80 13.64 9.54 -12.30
N TYR A 81 13.74 8.51 -13.12
CA TYR A 81 13.42 7.13 -12.76
C TYR A 81 14.66 6.23 -12.67
N GLY A 82 15.82 6.67 -13.19
CA GLY A 82 17.01 5.86 -13.19
C GLY A 82 18.29 6.65 -13.39
N THR A 83 19.38 5.90 -13.46
CA THR A 83 20.74 6.42 -13.64
C THR A 83 21.31 5.91 -14.97
N LEU A 84 21.68 6.83 -15.86
CA LEU A 84 22.24 6.55 -17.17
C LEU A 84 23.76 6.78 -17.19
N THR A 85 24.51 5.85 -17.76
CA THR A 85 25.91 6.04 -18.13
C THR A 85 26.06 5.78 -19.62
N VAL A 86 26.56 6.78 -20.37
CA VAL A 86 26.80 6.71 -21.82
C VAL A 86 28.30 6.79 -22.06
N ASN A 87 28.81 5.95 -22.92
CA ASN A 87 30.20 5.97 -23.40
C ASN A 87 30.32 6.72 -24.72
N ALA A 88 31.55 7.11 -25.05
CA ALA A 88 31.83 7.86 -26.29
C ALA A 88 31.59 7.04 -27.59
N ASP A 89 31.54 5.73 -27.48
CA ASP A 89 31.26 4.77 -28.57
C ASP A 89 29.77 4.45 -28.74
N GLY A 90 28.86 5.18 -28.13
CA GLY A 90 27.42 4.98 -28.20
C GLY A 90 26.86 3.91 -27.27
N SER A 91 27.71 3.09 -26.68
CA SER A 91 27.27 2.08 -25.70
C SER A 91 26.78 2.74 -24.42
N TYR A 92 25.78 2.12 -23.75
CA TYR A 92 25.24 2.67 -22.53
C TYR A 92 24.75 1.61 -21.54
N THR A 93 24.59 2.05 -20.30
CA THR A 93 23.90 1.32 -19.23
C THR A 93 22.92 2.24 -18.56
N TYR A 94 21.68 1.80 -18.40
CA TYR A 94 20.65 2.44 -17.61
C TYR A 94 20.19 1.51 -16.50
N VAL A 95 20.09 2.04 -15.27
CA VAL A 95 19.59 1.34 -14.09
C VAL A 95 18.37 2.12 -13.60
N ALA A 96 17.23 1.48 -13.52
CA ALA A 96 16.00 2.10 -13.00
C ALA A 96 15.98 2.04 -11.47
N ASP A 97 16.84 2.84 -10.82
CA ASP A 97 17.24 2.76 -9.40
C ASP A 97 16.77 3.96 -8.55
N GLN A 98 15.85 4.77 -9.03
CA GLN A 98 15.39 5.95 -8.30
C GLN A 98 14.04 5.67 -7.62
N ASN A 99 13.84 6.18 -6.39
CA ASN A 99 12.57 6.05 -5.64
C ASN A 99 11.31 6.47 -6.43
N ALA A 100 11.46 7.23 -7.50
CA ALA A 100 10.36 7.55 -8.39
C ALA A 100 9.96 6.38 -9.28
N ALA A 101 10.89 5.44 -9.54
CA ALA A 101 10.59 4.20 -10.25
C ALA A 101 9.76 3.27 -9.37
N ASP A 102 10.15 3.10 -8.07
CA ASP A 102 9.45 2.28 -7.08
C ASP A 102 7.98 2.70 -6.85
N SER A 103 7.63 3.92 -7.26
CA SER A 103 6.25 4.44 -7.16
C SER A 103 5.44 4.27 -8.45
N ILE A 104 5.95 3.59 -9.45
CA ILE A 104 5.22 3.31 -10.68
C ILE A 104 4.30 2.12 -10.41
N VAL A 105 3.00 2.35 -10.43
CA VAL A 105 1.99 1.29 -10.20
C VAL A 105 2.25 0.11 -11.13
N THR A 106 2.21 -1.09 -10.59
CA THR A 106 2.44 -2.35 -11.33
C THR A 106 1.75 -2.38 -12.70
N GLY A 107 2.54 -2.65 -13.73
CA GLY A 107 2.10 -2.68 -15.12
C GLY A 107 1.83 -1.32 -15.75
N GLN A 108 1.93 -0.22 -15.00
CA GLN A 108 1.95 1.13 -15.56
C GLN A 108 3.36 1.48 -16.02
N THR A 109 3.48 2.52 -16.82
CA THR A 109 4.77 2.95 -17.37
C THR A 109 4.98 4.44 -17.14
N ALA A 110 6.24 4.81 -16.95
CA ALA A 110 6.71 6.19 -16.98
C ALA A 110 7.90 6.31 -17.94
N THR A 111 8.24 7.53 -18.34
CA THR A 111 9.34 7.75 -19.28
C THR A 111 10.44 8.61 -18.68
N ASP A 112 11.68 8.17 -18.83
CA ASP A 112 12.87 8.96 -18.54
C ASP A 112 13.54 9.36 -19.85
N THR A 113 13.82 10.64 -20.02
CA THR A 113 14.31 11.20 -21.28
C THR A 113 15.66 11.86 -21.05
N PHE A 114 16.61 11.54 -21.93
CA PHE A 114 17.92 12.16 -22.00
C PHE A 114 18.15 12.68 -23.40
N THR A 115 18.93 13.74 -23.54
CA THR A 115 19.42 14.23 -24.84
C THR A 115 20.89 13.96 -24.93
N TYR A 116 21.35 13.37 -26.03
CA TYR A 116 22.77 13.20 -26.33
C TYR A 116 23.17 14.04 -27.53
N THR A 117 24.48 14.25 -27.67
CA THR A 117 25.07 14.92 -28.85
C THR A 117 26.01 13.95 -29.52
N VAL A 118 25.71 13.66 -30.76
CA VAL A 118 26.57 12.88 -31.65
C VAL A 118 27.45 13.80 -32.49
N ARG A 119 28.65 13.37 -32.79
CA ARG A 119 29.63 14.10 -33.56
C ARG A 119 30.17 13.26 -34.69
N ASP A 120 30.17 13.82 -35.88
CA ASP A 120 30.88 13.33 -37.05
C ASP A 120 32.41 13.40 -36.83
N HIS A 121 33.10 12.32 -37.12
CA HIS A 121 34.55 12.21 -36.96
C HIS A 121 35.33 13.05 -37.97
N ASN A 122 34.83 13.16 -39.20
CA ASN A 122 35.51 13.77 -40.33
C ASN A 122 35.31 15.29 -40.43
N SER A 123 34.07 15.78 -40.37
CA SER A 123 33.77 17.21 -40.41
C SER A 123 33.83 17.88 -39.05
N GLY A 124 33.53 17.11 -38.00
CA GLY A 124 33.32 17.63 -36.66
C GLY A 124 31.97 18.33 -36.49
N SER A 125 31.03 18.18 -37.44
CA SER A 125 29.63 18.58 -37.27
C SER A 125 28.99 17.79 -36.13
N THR A 126 27.94 18.34 -35.53
CA THR A 126 27.23 17.72 -34.44
C THR A 126 25.73 17.84 -34.60
N ASP A 127 25.02 16.82 -34.20
CA ASP A 127 23.57 16.86 -34.07
C ASP A 127 23.13 16.29 -32.71
N THR A 128 21.87 16.49 -32.33
CA THR A 128 21.34 16.06 -31.07
C THR A 128 20.13 15.17 -31.28
N ALA A 129 20.00 14.14 -30.42
CA ALA A 129 18.83 13.29 -30.38
C ALA A 129 18.45 12.91 -28.95
N GLU A 130 17.26 12.35 -28.78
CA GLU A 130 16.73 11.90 -27.52
C GLU A 130 16.93 10.40 -27.35
N LEU A 131 17.32 9.98 -26.14
CA LEU A 131 17.20 8.60 -25.67
C LEU A 131 16.08 8.54 -24.63
N VAL A 132 15.04 7.79 -24.94
CA VAL A 132 13.84 7.68 -24.09
C VAL A 132 13.72 6.27 -23.54
N PHE A 133 13.80 6.13 -22.22
CA PHE A 133 13.51 4.87 -21.51
C PHE A 133 12.05 4.82 -21.12
N THR A 134 11.39 3.70 -21.41
CA THR A 134 10.10 3.34 -20.83
C THR A 134 10.36 2.45 -19.62
N VAL A 135 10.11 2.97 -18.41
CA VAL A 135 10.23 2.23 -17.15
C VAL A 135 8.85 1.68 -16.81
N THR A 136 8.78 0.37 -16.53
CA THR A 136 7.54 -0.33 -16.18
C THR A 136 7.57 -0.72 -14.72
N GLY A 137 6.51 -0.38 -13.96
CA GLY A 137 6.32 -0.79 -12.57
C GLY A 137 6.11 -2.28 -12.43
N ILE A 138 6.66 -2.87 -11.38
CA ILE A 138 6.48 -4.28 -10.99
C ILE A 138 5.95 -4.34 -9.54
N ASN A 139 5.34 -5.45 -9.15
CA ASN A 139 4.91 -5.68 -7.78
C ASN A 139 6.06 -6.36 -7.03
N ASP A 140 6.83 -5.62 -6.28
CA ASP A 140 7.97 -6.11 -5.49
C ASP A 140 8.09 -5.48 -4.09
N GLU A 141 7.39 -4.38 -3.83
CA GLU A 141 7.26 -3.80 -2.49
C GLU A 141 6.23 -4.57 -1.63
N ASN A 142 6.35 -4.47 -0.31
CA ASN A 142 5.42 -5.12 0.61
C ASN A 142 4.29 -4.15 1.00
N PRO A 143 3.05 -4.66 1.15
CA PRO A 143 2.01 -3.87 1.79
C PRO A 143 2.41 -3.49 3.22
N VAL A 144 1.88 -2.39 3.71
CA VAL A 144 2.05 -1.92 5.10
C VAL A 144 0.69 -1.90 5.76
N ALA A 145 0.48 -2.84 6.69
CA ALA A 145 -0.72 -2.91 7.51
C ALA A 145 -0.64 -1.95 8.70
N VAL A 146 -1.72 -1.25 8.99
CA VAL A 146 -1.86 -0.32 10.10
C VAL A 146 -2.81 -0.90 11.14
N ASP A 147 -2.43 -0.86 12.42
CA ASP A 147 -3.26 -1.36 13.51
C ASP A 147 -4.54 -0.54 13.68
N ASP A 148 -5.68 -1.24 13.83
CA ASP A 148 -7.01 -0.68 13.97
C ASP A 148 -7.55 -0.68 15.40
N THR A 149 -8.53 0.17 15.65
CA THR A 149 -9.28 0.17 16.93
C THR A 149 -10.77 0.40 16.71
N ASP A 150 -11.60 -0.30 17.50
CA ASP A 150 -13.04 -0.03 17.54
C ASP A 150 -13.61 -0.23 18.97
N THR A 151 -14.85 0.18 19.18
CA THR A 151 -15.52 0.09 20.48
C THR A 151 -16.97 -0.36 20.31
N VAL A 152 -17.39 -1.31 21.18
CA VAL A 152 -18.75 -1.83 21.18
C VAL A 152 -19.24 -2.03 22.63
N PRO A 153 -20.49 -1.67 22.97
CA PRO A 153 -21.10 -2.06 24.22
C PRO A 153 -21.42 -3.57 24.24
N LYS A 154 -21.34 -4.20 25.41
CA LYS A 154 -21.74 -5.62 25.57
C LYS A 154 -23.15 -5.87 25.04
N GLY A 155 -23.35 -7.01 24.38
CA GLY A 155 -24.60 -7.43 23.77
C GLY A 155 -24.98 -6.66 22.49
N GLU A 156 -24.12 -5.74 22.01
CA GLU A 156 -24.37 -5.00 20.75
C GLU A 156 -23.48 -5.52 19.62
N THR A 157 -23.85 -5.09 18.40
CA THR A 157 -23.13 -5.40 17.18
C THR A 157 -22.62 -4.10 16.55
N ILE A 158 -21.37 -4.09 16.14
CA ILE A 158 -20.84 -3.10 15.20
C ILE A 158 -20.69 -3.73 13.82
N THR A 159 -20.87 -2.92 12.78
CA THR A 159 -20.65 -3.33 11.38
C THR A 159 -19.90 -2.21 10.66
N ARG A 160 -18.85 -2.57 9.94
CA ARG A 160 -18.02 -1.65 9.14
C ARG A 160 -18.03 -2.13 7.68
N ALA A 161 -18.40 -1.24 6.78
CA ALA A 161 -18.41 -1.56 5.36
C ALA A 161 -17.04 -1.28 4.73
N ALA A 162 -16.73 -1.95 3.64
CA ALA A 162 -15.44 -1.85 2.94
C ALA A 162 -15.12 -0.46 2.39
N ASP A 163 -16.13 0.37 2.16
CA ASP A 163 -15.98 1.73 1.63
C ASP A 163 -15.86 2.82 2.72
N THR A 164 -15.66 2.43 3.96
CA THR A 164 -15.54 3.33 5.11
C THR A 164 -14.10 3.38 5.62
N THR A 165 -13.74 4.49 6.27
CA THR A 165 -12.44 4.65 6.96
C THR A 165 -12.25 3.74 8.17
N PHE A 166 -13.20 2.84 8.41
CA PHE A 166 -13.16 1.84 9.49
C PHE A 166 -13.07 0.40 8.95
N ALA A 167 -12.97 0.21 7.63
CA ALA A 167 -12.58 -1.09 7.09
C ALA A 167 -11.12 -1.37 7.47
N LEU A 168 -10.77 -2.62 7.79
CA LEU A 168 -9.44 -2.95 8.31
C LEU A 168 -8.29 -2.69 7.32
N ASN A 169 -8.58 -2.55 6.04
CA ASN A 169 -7.59 -2.21 5.01
C ASN A 169 -7.74 -0.79 4.45
N ALA A 170 -8.42 0.10 5.19
CA ALA A 170 -8.75 1.43 4.67
C ALA A 170 -7.58 2.43 4.74
N ASP A 171 -6.67 2.24 5.67
CA ASP A 171 -5.46 3.03 5.89
C ASP A 171 -4.17 2.21 5.67
N ASP A 172 -4.32 0.95 5.29
CA ASP A 172 -3.21 0.15 4.80
C ASP A 172 -2.74 0.70 3.45
N THR A 173 -1.45 0.61 3.19
CA THR A 173 -0.82 1.17 2.00
C THR A 173 0.09 0.18 1.31
N ASP A 174 0.26 0.40 0.03
CA ASP A 174 1.22 -0.28 -0.81
C ASP A 174 1.97 0.74 -1.67
N ALA A 175 3.30 0.62 -1.78
CA ALA A 175 4.12 1.59 -2.50
C ALA A 175 3.94 1.46 -4.02
N ASP A 176 3.70 0.24 -4.52
CA ASP A 176 3.41 -0.05 -5.92
C ASP A 176 1.98 0.28 -6.32
N GLY A 177 1.14 0.63 -5.32
CA GLY A 177 -0.23 1.10 -5.52
C GLY A 177 -1.23 -0.01 -5.84
N GLU A 178 -0.95 -1.25 -5.47
CA GLU A 178 -1.87 -2.37 -5.62
C GLU A 178 -3.09 -2.23 -4.71
N SER A 179 -4.16 -2.90 -5.14
CA SER A 179 -5.37 -3.01 -4.32
C SER A 179 -5.19 -4.07 -3.25
N LEU A 180 -5.19 -3.65 -1.99
CA LEU A 180 -5.03 -4.54 -0.85
C LEU A 180 -6.29 -5.32 -0.52
N THR A 181 -6.13 -6.56 -0.11
CA THR A 181 -7.21 -7.44 0.36
C THR A 181 -6.78 -8.20 1.62
N ILE A 182 -7.76 -8.64 2.41
CA ILE A 182 -7.50 -9.50 3.57
C ILE A 182 -7.42 -10.96 3.12
N SER A 183 -6.35 -11.64 3.51
CA SER A 183 -6.11 -13.06 3.19
C SER A 183 -6.33 -14.00 4.38
N ALA A 184 -6.18 -13.52 5.63
CA ALA A 184 -6.33 -14.34 6.84
C ALA A 184 -6.81 -13.55 8.05
N ILE A 185 -7.33 -14.28 9.06
CA ILE A 185 -7.74 -13.75 10.38
C ILE A 185 -7.39 -14.74 11.48
N ARG A 186 -6.98 -14.25 12.66
CA ARG A 186 -6.66 -15.04 13.85
C ARG A 186 -7.09 -14.33 15.13
N VAL A 187 -7.31 -15.08 16.19
CA VAL A 187 -7.56 -14.53 17.54
C VAL A 187 -6.23 -14.15 18.18
N GLY A 188 -6.16 -12.96 18.77
CA GLY A 188 -5.04 -12.53 19.63
C GLY A 188 -4.22 -11.39 19.03
N GLN A 189 -3.35 -10.82 19.87
CA GLN A 189 -2.53 -9.65 19.56
C GLN A 189 -1.21 -10.01 18.87
N THR A 190 -0.76 -11.28 18.99
CA THR A 190 0.51 -11.68 18.36
C THR A 190 0.30 -11.92 16.88
N GLU A 191 0.97 -11.13 16.06
CA GLU A 191 0.93 -11.23 14.61
C GLU A 191 1.25 -12.66 14.14
N GLY A 192 0.40 -13.20 13.28
CA GLY A 192 0.46 -14.56 12.77
C GLY A 192 0.22 -15.66 13.82
N GLY A 193 0.03 -15.30 15.09
CA GLY A 193 -0.26 -16.22 16.20
C GLY A 193 -1.75 -16.42 16.44
N GLY A 194 -2.08 -17.35 17.33
CA GLY A 194 -3.46 -17.64 17.77
C GLY A 194 -4.23 -18.57 16.83
N ASP A 195 -5.48 -18.87 17.22
CA ASP A 195 -6.37 -19.73 16.46
C ASP A 195 -6.84 -19.03 15.17
N SER A 196 -6.71 -19.72 14.04
CA SER A 196 -7.11 -19.18 12.74
C SER A 196 -8.61 -19.30 12.51
N GLY A 197 -9.19 -18.25 11.89
CA GLY A 197 -10.56 -18.23 11.37
C GLY A 197 -10.64 -18.44 9.86
N THR A 198 -11.86 -18.40 9.36
CA THR A 198 -12.18 -18.39 7.93
C THR A 198 -12.89 -17.07 7.62
N LEU A 199 -12.42 -16.35 6.60
CA LEU A 199 -13.04 -15.11 6.16
C LEU A 199 -14.52 -15.33 5.80
N GLY A 200 -15.36 -14.35 6.13
CA GLY A 200 -16.80 -14.43 5.99
C GLY A 200 -17.53 -15.34 6.99
N SER A 201 -16.79 -15.93 7.94
CA SER A 201 -17.35 -16.76 9.02
C SER A 201 -17.00 -16.19 10.38
N GLY A 202 -17.89 -16.39 11.36
CA GLY A 202 -17.66 -15.91 12.72
C GLY A 202 -16.46 -16.59 13.39
N LEU A 203 -15.49 -15.81 13.83
CA LEU A 203 -14.35 -16.23 14.64
C LEU A 203 -14.62 -15.82 16.09
N VAL A 204 -14.79 -16.82 16.96
CA VAL A 204 -15.13 -16.62 18.37
C VAL A 204 -13.89 -16.23 19.17
N GLY A 205 -13.97 -15.09 19.83
CA GLY A 205 -12.98 -14.60 20.78
C GLY A 205 -13.42 -14.80 22.23
N THR A 206 -12.84 -14.02 23.15
CA THR A 206 -13.15 -14.06 24.58
C THR A 206 -14.42 -13.29 24.92
N TYR A 207 -14.62 -12.12 24.30
CA TYR A 207 -15.72 -11.22 24.59
C TYR A 207 -16.76 -11.16 23.49
N GLY A 208 -16.43 -11.59 22.27
CA GLY A 208 -17.35 -11.54 21.14
C GLY A 208 -16.95 -12.43 19.98
N THR A 209 -17.69 -12.26 18.89
CA THR A 209 -17.49 -12.98 17.64
C THR A 209 -17.24 -11.97 16.51
N LEU A 210 -16.08 -12.06 15.86
CA LEU A 210 -15.70 -11.25 14.71
C LEU A 210 -15.97 -12.02 13.41
N THR A 211 -16.63 -11.38 12.46
CA THR A 211 -16.74 -11.84 11.06
C THR A 211 -16.04 -10.82 10.17
N LEU A 212 -14.95 -11.20 9.53
CA LEU A 212 -14.14 -10.37 8.65
C LEU A 212 -14.20 -10.90 7.22
N ASN A 213 -14.38 -10.02 6.24
CA ASN A 213 -14.40 -10.32 4.81
C ASN A 213 -13.08 -9.93 4.13
N ALA A 214 -12.85 -10.49 2.93
CA ALA A 214 -11.65 -10.21 2.15
C ALA A 214 -11.51 -8.74 1.69
N ASP A 215 -12.61 -8.00 1.64
CA ASP A 215 -12.65 -6.57 1.31
C ASP A 215 -12.41 -5.64 2.51
N GLY A 216 -12.01 -6.18 3.66
CA GLY A 216 -11.79 -5.44 4.90
C GLY A 216 -13.05 -5.08 5.68
N SER A 217 -14.24 -5.31 5.12
CA SER A 217 -15.49 -5.13 5.86
C SER A 217 -15.64 -6.15 6.99
N TYR A 218 -16.21 -5.74 8.12
CA TYR A 218 -16.39 -6.64 9.23
C TYR A 218 -17.63 -6.34 10.06
N SER A 219 -18.03 -7.35 10.86
CA SER A 219 -18.96 -7.19 11.96
C SER A 219 -18.41 -7.85 13.21
N TYR A 220 -18.61 -7.22 14.36
CA TYR A 220 -18.28 -7.80 15.64
C TYR A 220 -19.51 -7.74 16.57
N VAL A 221 -19.82 -8.86 17.20
CA VAL A 221 -20.91 -9.00 18.17
C VAL A 221 -20.31 -9.29 19.53
N ALA A 222 -20.57 -8.46 20.53
CA ALA A 222 -20.11 -8.67 21.90
C ALA A 222 -21.06 -9.64 22.65
N ASP A 223 -21.05 -10.92 22.25
CA ASP A 223 -22.04 -11.95 22.59
C ASP A 223 -21.52 -13.06 23.53
N GLN A 224 -20.29 -12.93 24.04
CA GLN A 224 -19.72 -13.98 24.91
C GLN A 224 -19.99 -13.71 26.39
N ALA A 225 -20.09 -14.77 27.16
CA ALA A 225 -20.34 -14.70 28.60
C ALA A 225 -19.32 -13.86 29.40
N ALA A 226 -18.13 -13.63 28.86
CA ALA A 226 -17.14 -12.74 29.45
C ALA A 226 -17.54 -11.26 29.26
N ALA A 227 -18.14 -10.90 28.13
CA ALA A 227 -18.71 -9.58 27.89
C ALA A 227 -19.89 -9.28 28.84
N ASP A 228 -20.80 -10.26 29.04
CA ASP A 228 -21.95 -10.12 29.92
C ASP A 228 -21.56 -9.78 31.37
N ARG A 229 -20.36 -10.17 31.81
CA ARG A 229 -19.85 -9.89 33.15
C ARG A 229 -19.28 -8.50 33.35
N LEU A 230 -19.10 -7.73 32.25
CA LEU A 230 -18.62 -6.36 32.34
C LEU A 230 -19.72 -5.47 32.92
N LYS A 231 -19.44 -4.87 34.04
CA LYS A 231 -20.35 -3.96 34.74
C LYS A 231 -20.30 -2.58 34.07
N ARG A 232 -21.33 -1.77 34.35
CA ARG A 232 -21.34 -0.37 33.96
C ARG A 232 -20.04 0.34 34.34
N GLY A 233 -19.35 0.93 33.37
CA GLY A 233 -18.07 1.65 33.53
C GLY A 233 -16.83 0.76 33.49
N GLU A 234 -16.98 -0.56 33.39
CA GLU A 234 -15.87 -1.47 33.08
C GLU A 234 -15.71 -1.63 31.59
N SER A 235 -14.51 -2.01 31.17
CA SER A 235 -14.21 -2.35 29.78
C SER A 235 -13.11 -3.41 29.70
N ALA A 236 -13.10 -4.14 28.60
CA ALA A 236 -12.05 -5.08 28.27
C ALA A 236 -11.66 -4.90 26.79
N ILE A 237 -10.41 -5.22 26.46
CA ILE A 237 -9.94 -5.15 25.06
C ILE A 237 -9.77 -6.57 24.54
N GLU A 238 -10.31 -6.84 23.38
CA GLU A 238 -10.11 -8.06 22.62
C GLU A 238 -9.29 -7.75 21.38
N TYR A 239 -8.41 -8.66 21.00
CA TYR A 239 -7.51 -8.51 19.87
C TYR A 239 -7.74 -9.62 18.86
N PHE A 240 -7.72 -9.23 17.60
CA PHE A 240 -7.59 -10.13 16.45
C PHE A 240 -6.46 -9.60 15.57
N ASN A 241 -5.72 -10.48 14.92
CA ASN A 241 -4.78 -10.10 13.88
C ASN A 241 -5.26 -10.59 12.53
N TYR A 242 -4.99 -9.79 11.50
CA TYR A 242 -5.41 -10.06 10.14
C TYR A 242 -4.21 -9.90 9.19
N THR A 243 -4.22 -10.60 8.08
CA THR A 243 -3.18 -10.52 7.06
C THR A 243 -3.71 -9.75 5.86
N VAL A 244 -3.00 -8.69 5.49
CA VAL A 244 -3.21 -7.89 4.27
C VAL A 244 -2.31 -8.44 3.18
N THR A 245 -2.78 -8.49 1.94
CA THR A 245 -2.00 -8.90 0.78
C THR A 245 -2.31 -8.06 -0.45
N ASP A 246 -1.28 -7.80 -1.25
CA ASP A 246 -1.33 -7.25 -2.60
C ASP A 246 -1.53 -8.34 -3.68
N GLY A 247 -1.51 -9.61 -3.27
CA GLY A 247 -1.56 -10.80 -4.14
C GLY A 247 -0.19 -11.49 -4.33
N THR A 248 0.90 -10.85 -3.96
CA THR A 248 2.28 -11.37 -4.01
C THR A 248 2.91 -11.41 -2.62
N ASN A 249 2.84 -10.31 -1.90
CA ASN A 249 3.42 -10.10 -0.58
C ASN A 249 2.33 -9.95 0.48
N GLU A 250 2.73 -9.98 1.75
CA GLU A 250 1.80 -9.92 2.88
C GLU A 250 2.40 -9.11 4.03
N ASP A 251 1.51 -8.43 4.79
CA ASP A 251 1.82 -7.84 6.09
C ASP A 251 0.68 -8.12 7.07
N ILE A 252 0.89 -7.91 8.38
CA ILE A 252 -0.06 -8.27 9.40
C ILE A 252 -0.40 -7.07 10.29
N GLY A 253 -1.67 -6.71 10.32
CA GLY A 253 -2.24 -5.73 11.24
C GLY A 253 -3.00 -6.37 12.39
N VAL A 254 -3.27 -5.59 13.43
CA VAL A 254 -4.04 -5.98 14.60
C VAL A 254 -5.23 -5.06 14.78
N ILE A 255 -6.42 -5.62 14.99
CA ILE A 255 -7.56 -4.84 15.48
C ILE A 255 -7.76 -5.05 16.98
N ALA A 256 -7.83 -3.93 17.72
CA ALA A 256 -8.15 -3.88 19.15
C ALA A 256 -9.60 -3.42 19.36
N ILE A 257 -10.49 -4.33 19.77
CA ILE A 257 -11.90 -4.03 20.02
C ILE A 257 -12.12 -3.83 21.53
N THR A 258 -12.51 -2.61 21.91
CA THR A 258 -12.88 -2.29 23.28
C THR A 258 -14.34 -2.64 23.53
N VAL A 259 -14.59 -3.68 24.33
CA VAL A 259 -15.95 -4.04 24.80
C VAL A 259 -16.25 -3.29 26.09
N THR A 260 -17.33 -2.51 26.10
CA THR A 260 -17.72 -1.71 27.26
C THR A 260 -18.94 -2.31 27.96
N GLY A 261 -18.89 -2.33 29.31
CA GLY A 261 -20.01 -2.76 30.12
C GLY A 261 -21.17 -1.77 30.10
N LYS A 262 -22.39 -2.30 30.17
CA LYS A 262 -23.63 -1.55 30.32
C LYS A 262 -24.25 -1.89 31.69
N SER A 263 -25.18 -1.04 32.14
CA SER A 263 -26.04 -1.36 33.28
C SER A 263 -26.95 -2.52 32.93
N ASP A 264 -26.92 -3.53 33.76
CA ASP A 264 -27.85 -4.65 33.68
C ASP A 264 -29.16 -4.31 34.45
N PRO A 265 -30.30 -4.87 34.06
CA PRO A 265 -31.52 -4.69 34.83
C PRO A 265 -31.45 -5.47 36.13
N PRO A 266 -32.12 -4.99 37.21
CA PRO A 266 -32.22 -5.73 38.42
C PRO A 266 -32.98 -7.05 38.21
N VAL A 267 -32.62 -8.07 39.01
CA VAL A 267 -33.24 -9.40 39.01
C VAL A 267 -34.11 -9.52 40.24
N PRO A 268 -35.44 -9.34 40.10
CA PRO A 268 -36.36 -9.51 41.23
C PRO A 268 -36.62 -10.99 41.52
N GLU A 269 -36.74 -11.32 42.78
CA GLU A 269 -37.14 -12.63 43.26
C GLU A 269 -38.47 -12.55 44.03
N ASP A 270 -39.31 -13.56 43.89
CA ASP A 270 -40.62 -13.60 44.50
C ASP A 270 -40.54 -13.61 46.03
N ASP A 271 -41.34 -12.72 46.63
CA ASP A 271 -41.46 -12.62 48.08
C ASP A 271 -42.70 -13.36 48.65
N THR A 272 -42.57 -13.84 49.86
CA THR A 272 -43.68 -14.41 50.61
C THR A 272 -43.86 -13.76 51.98
N LEU A 273 -45.09 -13.45 52.29
CA LEU A 273 -45.48 -13.00 53.62
C LEU A 273 -46.68 -13.79 54.10
N ALA A 274 -46.49 -14.60 55.14
CA ALA A 274 -47.60 -15.28 55.83
C ALA A 274 -48.09 -14.43 56.98
N ILE A 275 -49.42 -14.20 57.00
CA ILE A 275 -50.13 -13.50 58.11
C ILE A 275 -51.37 -14.24 58.47
N ASP A 276 -51.75 -14.16 59.77
CA ASP A 276 -53.01 -14.74 60.26
C ASP A 276 -54.18 -13.84 59.87
N ALA A 277 -55.38 -14.46 59.80
CA ALA A 277 -56.57 -13.74 59.46
C ALA A 277 -56.88 -12.61 60.50
N GLY A 278 -57.01 -11.35 59.95
CA GLY A 278 -57.24 -10.17 60.75
C GLY A 278 -56.00 -9.54 61.41
N ALA A 279 -54.77 -10.06 61.08
CA ALA A 279 -53.54 -9.44 61.51
C ALA A 279 -52.98 -8.49 60.39
N THR A 280 -52.10 -7.58 60.81
CA THR A 280 -51.30 -6.74 59.91
C THR A 280 -49.88 -7.22 59.85
N GLY A 281 -49.38 -7.64 58.71
CA GLY A 281 -48.00 -7.98 58.50
C GLY A 281 -47.15 -6.78 58.13
N THR A 282 -46.01 -6.61 58.82
CA THR A 282 -44.99 -5.59 58.48
C THR A 282 -43.62 -6.22 58.44
N LYS A 283 -42.81 -5.80 57.48
CA LYS A 283 -41.38 -6.14 57.47
C LYS A 283 -40.55 -4.83 57.42
N ASP A 284 -39.44 -4.82 58.14
CA ASP A 284 -38.45 -3.74 58.03
C ASP A 284 -37.68 -3.82 56.68
N ALA A 285 -36.93 -2.79 56.35
CA ALA A 285 -36.21 -2.69 55.11
C ALA A 285 -35.20 -3.87 54.91
N ALA A 286 -34.67 -4.43 56.00
CA ALA A 286 -33.74 -5.56 55.94
C ALA A 286 -34.43 -6.89 55.64
N LYS A 287 -35.77 -6.94 55.70
CA LYS A 287 -36.63 -8.11 55.44
C LYS A 287 -37.76 -7.79 54.46
N GLY A 288 -37.70 -6.64 53.83
CA GLY A 288 -38.68 -6.14 52.86
C GLY A 288 -38.52 -6.82 51.50
N VAL A 289 -39.29 -6.31 50.52
CA VAL A 289 -39.40 -6.86 49.16
C VAL A 289 -38.10 -6.82 48.34
N LEU A 290 -37.11 -6.05 48.75
CA LEU A 290 -35.82 -5.99 48.05
C LEU A 290 -34.74 -6.89 48.66
N LYS A 291 -35.07 -7.74 49.64
CA LYS A 291 -34.04 -8.48 50.39
C LYS A 291 -33.34 -9.58 49.59
N ASN A 292 -34.09 -10.26 48.74
CA ASN A 292 -33.64 -11.38 47.87
C ASN A 292 -33.40 -10.92 46.41
N ASP A 293 -33.75 -9.69 46.08
CA ASP A 293 -33.48 -9.13 44.79
C ASP A 293 -31.97 -8.82 44.63
N THR A 294 -31.49 -8.94 43.44
CA THR A 294 -30.09 -8.67 43.10
C THR A 294 -29.97 -7.76 41.90
N ASP A 295 -28.88 -7.06 41.82
CA ASP A 295 -28.45 -6.32 40.64
C ASP A 295 -27.07 -6.81 40.21
N PRO A 296 -26.90 -7.24 38.96
CA PRO A 296 -25.61 -7.74 38.47
C PRO A 296 -24.48 -6.72 38.54
N ASP A 297 -24.76 -5.43 38.36
CA ASP A 297 -23.79 -4.35 38.50
C ASP A 297 -23.49 -4.00 39.97
N GLY A 298 -24.34 -4.42 40.89
CA GLY A 298 -24.28 -4.08 42.31
C GLY A 298 -24.87 -2.72 42.61
N ASP A 299 -25.76 -2.23 41.77
CA ASP A 299 -26.48 -0.97 41.97
C ASP A 299 -27.49 -1.08 43.14
N THR A 300 -27.77 0.07 43.78
CA THR A 300 -28.74 0.10 44.88
C THR A 300 -30.15 -0.04 44.36
N LEU A 301 -30.85 -1.06 44.78
CA LEU A 301 -32.23 -1.31 44.39
C LEU A 301 -33.21 -0.38 45.11
N SER A 302 -34.26 0.02 44.39
CA SER A 302 -35.39 0.77 44.94
C SER A 302 -36.69 0.27 44.32
N VAL A 303 -37.79 0.40 45.10
CA VAL A 303 -39.14 0.07 44.61
C VAL A 303 -39.73 1.32 43.95
N ASP A 304 -40.11 1.20 42.67
CA ASP A 304 -40.91 2.24 42.00
C ASP A 304 -42.39 2.09 42.38
N LEU A 305 -42.93 3.12 43.00
CA LEU A 305 -44.34 3.17 43.42
C LEU A 305 -45.19 4.01 42.47
N SER A 306 -44.63 4.46 41.36
CA SER A 306 -45.39 5.20 40.34
C SER A 306 -46.18 4.21 39.48
N LEU A 307 -47.48 4.13 39.68
CA LEU A 307 -48.47 3.47 38.82
C LEU A 307 -49.27 4.52 38.02
#